data_3ebe52f0c80be3ec125febb06e415ab5
#
_entry.id   3ebe52f0c80be3ec125febb06e415ab5
#
_cell.length_a   1.000
_cell.length_b   1.000
_cell.length_c   1.000
_cell.angle_alpha   90.00
_cell.angle_beta   90.00
_cell.angle_gamma   90.00
#
_symmetry.space_group_name_H-M   'P 1'
#
loop_
_entity.id
_entity.type
_entity.pdbx_description
1 polymer ?
#
loop_
_entity_poly.entity_id
_entity_poly.type
_entity_poly.pdbx_seq_one_letter_code
_entity_poly.pdbx_strand_id
1 'polypeptide(L)'
;MQLQSLWSGYSVQQYNYMTDIIHNSDAKSVCELGTFIGTTAKHIWDKIEGSGKKLYLVDNYMFLPEDKREKFFNVVKRSIEPNTKAIITILEDSHTYDWTQ
;
A
#
# COMPACT_ATOMS: atom_id res chain seq x y z
N MET A 1 8.81 3.23 -21.91
CA MET A 1 7.75 3.05 -20.92
C MET A 1 8.37 2.83 -19.55
N GLN A 2 7.83 3.47 -18.56
CA GLN A 2 8.33 3.31 -17.19
C GLN A 2 7.77 2.04 -16.57
N LEU A 3 8.58 1.38 -15.77
CA LEU A 3 8.21 0.13 -15.12
C LEU A 3 7.01 0.32 -14.17
N GLN A 4 6.93 1.45 -13.49
CA GLN A 4 5.80 1.77 -12.63
C GLN A 4 4.47 1.78 -13.40
N SER A 5 4.47 2.36 -14.58
CA SER A 5 3.26 2.39 -15.43
C SER A 5 2.82 1.01 -15.84
N LEU A 6 3.76 0.09 -16.04
CA LEU A 6 3.46 -1.29 -16.38
C LEU A 6 2.79 -2.04 -15.23
N TRP A 7 3.29 -1.87 -14.00
CA TRP A 7 2.87 -2.65 -12.84
C TRP A 7 1.77 -1.99 -12.02
N SER A 8 1.70 -0.66 -11.99
CA SER A 8 0.76 0.07 -11.14
C SER A 8 -0.27 0.89 -11.92
N GLY A 9 -0.02 1.14 -13.21
CA GLY A 9 -0.88 1.99 -14.02
C GLY A 9 -0.65 3.49 -13.84
N TYR A 10 0.34 3.90 -13.07
CA TYR A 10 0.62 5.32 -12.82
C TYR A 10 1.99 5.73 -13.33
N SER A 11 2.10 6.97 -13.83
CA SER A 11 3.38 7.60 -14.14
C SER A 11 3.99 8.19 -12.85
N VAL A 12 5.27 8.56 -12.92
CA VAL A 12 5.94 9.23 -11.79
C VAL A 12 5.24 10.55 -11.43
N GLN A 13 4.79 11.31 -12.43
CA GLN A 13 4.07 12.56 -12.19
C GLN A 13 2.75 12.32 -11.48
N GLN A 14 2.03 11.27 -11.83
CA GLN A 14 0.78 10.89 -11.15
C GLN A 14 1.04 10.47 -9.71
N TYR A 15 2.11 9.72 -9.46
CA TYR A 15 2.50 9.37 -8.10
C TYR A 15 2.80 10.62 -7.27
N ASN A 16 3.57 11.56 -7.81
CA ASN A 16 3.93 12.77 -7.09
C ASN A 16 2.70 13.60 -6.75
N TYR A 17 1.78 13.76 -7.69
CA TYR A 17 0.55 14.50 -7.47
C TYR A 17 -0.30 13.86 -6.37
N MET A 18 -0.50 12.54 -6.45
CA MET A 18 -1.29 11.79 -5.48
C MET A 18 -0.66 11.85 -4.08
N THR A 19 0.64 11.62 -3.99
CA THR A 19 1.32 11.60 -2.69
C THR A 19 1.42 12.98 -2.06
N ASP A 20 1.48 14.06 -2.85
CA ASP A 20 1.42 15.41 -2.32
C ASP A 20 0.06 15.73 -1.71
N ILE A 21 -1.02 15.29 -2.36
CA ILE A 21 -2.37 15.43 -1.80
C ILE A 21 -2.46 14.69 -0.46
N ILE A 22 -1.98 13.46 -0.41
CA ILE A 22 -2.00 12.64 0.81
C ILE A 22 -1.18 13.30 1.92
N HIS A 23 0.03 13.75 1.60
CA HIS A 23 0.93 14.37 2.57
C HIS A 23 0.32 15.62 3.18
N ASN A 24 -0.34 16.46 2.38
CA ASN A 24 -0.91 17.73 2.81
C ASN A 24 -2.31 17.61 3.43
N SER A 25 -2.86 16.39 3.43
CA SER A 25 -4.17 16.11 4.03
C SER A 25 -4.06 16.06 5.57
N ASP A 26 -5.17 16.39 6.25
CA ASP A 26 -5.31 16.23 7.69
C ASP A 26 -5.65 14.78 8.11
N ALA A 27 -5.80 13.89 7.15
CA ALA A 27 -6.11 12.49 7.43
C ALA A 27 -5.02 11.85 8.29
N LYS A 28 -5.44 11.03 9.27
CA LYS A 28 -4.53 10.29 10.16
C LYS A 28 -4.08 8.96 9.56
N SER A 29 -4.79 8.48 8.57
CA SER A 29 -4.55 7.17 7.95
C SER A 29 -4.76 7.25 6.46
N VAL A 30 -3.99 6.46 5.73
CA VAL A 30 -4.11 6.27 4.27
C VAL A 30 -4.36 4.80 4.03
N CYS A 31 -5.26 4.47 3.12
CA CYS A 31 -5.56 3.09 2.77
C CYS A 31 -5.35 2.86 1.28
N GLU A 32 -4.56 1.85 0.93
CA GLU A 32 -4.40 1.42 -0.46
C GLU A 32 -5.17 0.13 -0.68
N LEU A 33 -6.06 0.13 -1.66
CA LEU A 33 -6.79 -1.08 -2.09
C LEU A 33 -6.07 -1.68 -3.28
N GLY A 34 -5.66 -2.95 -3.16
CA GLY A 34 -4.90 -3.63 -4.20
C GLY A 34 -3.42 -3.29 -4.15
N THR A 35 -2.73 -3.77 -3.13
CA THR A 35 -1.32 -3.46 -2.89
C THR A 35 -0.38 -4.11 -3.89
N PHE A 36 -0.71 -5.30 -4.36
CA PHE A 36 0.08 -6.09 -5.30
C PHE A 36 1.52 -6.25 -4.80
N ILE A 37 2.53 -5.78 -5.54
CA ILE A 37 3.96 -5.89 -5.16
C ILE A 37 4.46 -4.69 -4.35
N GLY A 38 3.60 -3.72 -4.06
CA GLY A 38 3.93 -2.61 -3.18
C GLY A 38 4.56 -1.39 -3.84
N THR A 39 4.55 -1.29 -5.16
CA THR A 39 5.14 -0.13 -5.86
C THR A 39 4.48 1.18 -5.45
N THR A 40 3.15 1.25 -5.52
CA THR A 40 2.40 2.44 -5.09
C THR A 40 2.54 2.66 -3.59
N ALA A 41 2.45 1.59 -2.81
CA ALA A 41 2.60 1.66 -1.35
C ALA A 41 3.95 2.26 -0.94
N LYS A 42 5.02 1.91 -1.63
CA LYS A 42 6.35 2.47 -1.36
C LYS A 42 6.38 3.97 -1.64
N HIS A 43 5.78 4.42 -2.73
CA HIS A 43 5.68 5.86 -3.04
C HIS A 43 4.90 6.60 -1.96
N ILE A 44 3.78 6.05 -1.52
CA ILE A 44 2.97 6.66 -0.45
C ILE A 44 3.79 6.72 0.84
N TRP A 45 4.42 5.63 1.22
CA TRP A 45 5.20 5.55 2.46
C TRP A 45 6.36 6.54 2.46
N ASP A 46 7.10 6.65 1.37
CA ASP A 46 8.22 7.59 1.27
C ASP A 46 7.76 9.02 1.52
N LYS A 47 6.51 9.34 1.20
CA LYS A 47 5.96 10.68 1.38
C LYS A 47 5.45 10.93 2.79
N ILE A 48 4.86 9.93 3.44
CA ILE A 48 4.23 10.10 4.75
C ILE A 48 5.08 9.61 5.91
N GLU A 49 6.20 8.97 5.64
CA GLU A 49 7.12 8.50 6.68
C GLU A 49 7.50 9.66 7.60
N GLY A 50 7.38 9.43 8.91
CA GLY A 50 7.69 10.45 9.91
C GLY A 50 6.57 11.47 10.17
N SER A 51 5.47 11.42 9.43
CA SER A 51 4.34 12.35 9.61
C SER A 51 3.38 11.94 10.73
N GLY A 52 3.50 10.71 11.25
CA GLY A 52 2.55 10.15 12.19
C GLY A 52 1.35 9.48 11.54
N LYS A 53 1.22 9.54 10.22
CA LYS A 53 0.13 8.87 9.51
C LYS A 53 0.38 7.37 9.44
N LYS A 54 -0.70 6.59 9.48
CA LYS A 54 -0.67 5.14 9.28
C LYS A 54 -1.01 4.79 7.85
N LEU A 55 -0.41 3.73 7.33
CA LEU A 55 -0.68 3.21 6.00
C LEU A 55 -1.28 1.82 6.12
N TYR A 56 -2.51 1.66 5.61
CA TYR A 56 -3.20 0.38 5.54
C TYR A 56 -3.08 -0.16 4.13
N LEU A 57 -2.56 -1.37 3.99
CA LEU A 57 -2.39 -2.05 2.72
C LEU A 57 -3.38 -3.22 2.67
N VAL A 58 -4.22 -3.24 1.64
CA VAL A 58 -5.28 -4.24 1.51
C VAL A 58 -5.13 -4.98 0.19
N ASP A 59 -5.04 -6.29 0.26
CA ASP A 59 -5.03 -7.17 -0.91
C ASP A 59 -5.40 -8.58 -0.47
N ASN A 60 -6.06 -9.33 -1.32
CA ASN A 60 -6.34 -10.74 -1.05
C ASN A 60 -5.35 -11.68 -1.73
N TYR A 61 -4.51 -11.17 -2.64
CA TYR A 61 -3.52 -11.94 -3.39
C TYR A 61 -4.10 -13.21 -4.02
N MET A 62 -5.28 -13.08 -4.62
CA MET A 62 -6.02 -14.23 -5.15
C MET A 62 -5.29 -14.98 -6.26
N PHE A 63 -4.27 -14.35 -6.88
CA PHE A 63 -3.46 -15.01 -7.89
C PHE A 63 -2.45 -16.01 -7.29
N LEU A 64 -2.29 -16.01 -5.96
CA LEU A 64 -1.41 -16.95 -5.26
C LEU A 64 -2.21 -18.05 -4.57
N PRO A 65 -1.61 -19.24 -4.37
CA PRO A 65 -2.19 -20.26 -3.50
C PRO A 65 -2.45 -19.68 -2.11
N GLU A 66 -3.54 -20.10 -1.47
CA GLU A 66 -3.99 -19.53 -0.20
C GLU A 66 -2.91 -19.58 0.88
N ASP A 67 -2.17 -20.69 0.94
CA ASP A 67 -1.10 -20.88 1.94
C ASP A 67 0.13 -20.00 1.71
N LYS A 68 0.22 -19.31 0.57
CA LYS A 68 1.33 -18.43 0.23
C LYS A 68 1.03 -16.94 0.43
N ARG A 69 -0.23 -16.57 0.60
CA ARG A 69 -0.67 -15.18 0.55
C ARG A 69 -0.13 -14.34 1.70
N GLU A 70 -0.25 -14.83 2.92
CA GLU A 70 0.22 -14.10 4.10
C GLU A 70 1.73 -13.90 4.07
N LYS A 71 2.47 -14.93 3.71
CA LYS A 71 3.93 -14.86 3.61
C LYS A 71 4.36 -13.84 2.55
N PHE A 72 3.69 -13.83 1.41
CA PHE A 72 3.97 -12.89 0.35
C PHE A 72 3.69 -11.44 0.80
N PHE A 73 2.56 -11.21 1.46
CA PHE A 73 2.22 -9.88 1.97
C PHE A 73 3.26 -9.39 2.97
N ASN A 74 3.74 -10.25 3.85
CA ASN A 74 4.80 -9.90 4.80
C ASN A 74 6.10 -9.53 4.10
N VAL A 75 6.45 -10.19 3.00
CA VAL A 75 7.62 -9.83 2.19
C VAL A 75 7.43 -8.45 1.57
N VAL A 76 6.24 -8.17 1.01
CA VAL A 76 5.91 -6.87 0.44
C VAL A 76 6.03 -5.77 1.49
N LYS A 77 5.44 -5.97 2.66
CA LYS A 77 5.52 -5.00 3.76
C LYS A 77 6.98 -4.72 4.14
N ARG A 78 7.79 -5.74 4.30
CA ARG A 78 9.19 -5.58 4.70
C ARG A 78 10.03 -4.89 3.63
N SER A 79 9.65 -5.03 2.35
CA SER A 79 10.35 -4.33 1.27
C SER A 79 10.08 -2.82 1.30
N ILE A 80 8.96 -2.40 1.89
CA ILE A 80 8.62 -0.99 2.04
C ILE A 80 9.32 -0.40 3.27
N GLU A 81 9.11 -1.01 4.45
CA GLU A 81 9.74 -0.59 5.69
C GLU A 81 9.74 -1.77 6.68
N PRO A 82 10.91 -2.35 7.02
CA PRO A 82 10.96 -3.60 7.78
C PRO A 82 10.54 -3.50 9.24
N ASN A 83 10.68 -2.34 9.88
CA ASN A 83 10.56 -2.24 11.34
C ASN A 83 9.46 -1.33 11.84
N THR A 84 8.59 -0.81 10.97
CA THR A 84 7.53 0.09 11.40
C THR A 84 6.25 -0.63 11.77
N LYS A 85 5.55 -0.09 12.76
CA LYS A 85 4.18 -0.50 13.11
C LYS A 85 3.14 0.40 12.43
N ALA A 86 3.56 1.41 11.71
CA ALA A 86 2.67 2.34 11.04
C ALA A 86 2.12 1.78 9.71
N ILE A 87 2.67 0.68 9.20
CA ILE A 87 2.15 -0.03 8.03
C ILE A 87 1.39 -1.27 8.51
N ILE A 88 0.09 -1.30 8.25
CA ILE A 88 -0.81 -2.38 8.66
C ILE A 88 -1.30 -3.10 7.41
N THR A 89 -1.11 -4.42 7.36
CA THR A 89 -1.54 -5.24 6.23
C THR A 89 -2.87 -5.93 6.55
N ILE A 90 -3.79 -5.91 5.58
CA ILE A 90 -5.09 -6.56 5.67
C ILE A 90 -5.21 -7.54 4.51
N LEU A 91 -5.13 -8.83 4.80
CA LEU A 91 -5.20 -9.90 3.81
C LEU A 91 -6.67 -10.27 3.60
N GLU A 92 -7.38 -9.41 2.87
CA GLU A 92 -8.82 -9.54 2.64
C GLU A 92 -9.20 -8.99 1.27
N ASP A 93 -10.37 -9.40 0.77
CA ASP A 93 -10.97 -8.77 -0.38
C ASP A 93 -11.57 -7.43 0.05
N SER A 94 -11.14 -6.33 -0.60
CA SER A 94 -11.61 -4.99 -0.26
C SER A 94 -13.12 -4.81 -0.45
N HIS A 95 -13.75 -5.61 -1.31
CA HIS A 95 -15.19 -5.55 -1.57
C HIS A 95 -16.02 -6.24 -0.48
N THR A 96 -15.43 -7.17 0.26
CA THR A 96 -16.14 -7.95 1.28
C THR A 96 -15.64 -7.66 2.69
N TYR A 97 -14.57 -6.89 2.82
CA TYR A 97 -14.02 -6.54 4.13
C TYR A 97 -14.97 -5.63 4.91
N ASP A 98 -15.10 -5.87 6.19
CA ASP A 98 -15.93 -5.04 7.08
C ASP A 98 -15.18 -3.78 7.49
N TRP A 99 -15.44 -2.70 6.78
CA TRP A 99 -14.78 -1.40 7.00
C TRP A 99 -15.26 -0.65 8.24
N THR A 100 -16.22 -1.23 8.99
CA THR A 100 -16.68 -0.63 10.25
C THR A 100 -15.83 -1.03 11.46
N GLN A 101 -14.89 -1.92 11.25
CA GLN A 101 -13.98 -2.37 12.31
C GLN A 101 -12.90 -1.35 12.65
#